data_ad953aa3d9138e93b5cc2ec86642d29b
#
_entry.id   ad953aa3d9138e93b5cc2ec86642d29b
#
_cell.length_a   1.000
_cell.length_b   1.000
_cell.length_c   1.000
_cell.angle_alpha   90.00
_cell.angle_beta   90.00
_cell.angle_gamma   90.00
#
_symmetry.space_group_name_H-M   'P 1'
#
loop_
_entity.id
_entity.type
_entity.pdbx_description
1 polymer ?
#
loop_
_entity_poly.entity_id
_entity_poly.type
_entity_poly.pdbx_seq_one_letter_code
_entity_poly.pdbx_strand_id
1 'polypeptide(L)'
;MKKRVFLTGATGVMGAATVAELLARGDKFEVVVLARDSKVNRKKLARYGDKISVVWGDLINYDDVLKGVTGADYVLHVGGMVSPSADYKPKSVMKVNVAAAENVVKAVKAQPNSDDIKVAYIGSVAQTGDRREPLHWARTGDPIFPSIFDYYAISKCRAERIFAESGLKHWVSLRQSGILYPAILKNMDPIMFHVPIRGVLEWATVEDSGRLMAKLCEDGLPEEFWCKFYNIGSGAEYRLTNYDFERYLLGAINCPAPEKIFDVKWFATHNFHGQFYLDSDKLEEYLHFRANVPVEEYFAQMAKTLPWFYSLAKIAPAWLIKPFMRLIAMDKTFGTLGWLKHNNEERIKAYFGSREERESIPSWEVMRDIKLAGEAEAERLSHGYDESKPLAELDIEDMRQAAEFRGGKCLSESMTKGDLATQLEWECCFGHRFFASPALVLLGGHWCDECMPAPWRFDEETKRNPFLAQVWSKMRPQGDGGQTYGTATPEDYK
;
A
#
# COMPACT_ATOMS: atom_id res chain seq x y z
N MET A 1 14.73 -14.35 -28.59
CA MET A 1 15.39 -14.71 -27.31
C MET A 1 14.37 -14.63 -26.19
N LYS A 2 14.50 -15.46 -25.13
CA LYS A 2 13.68 -15.30 -23.91
C LYS A 2 14.06 -13.98 -23.25
N LYS A 3 13.06 -13.27 -22.72
CA LYS A 3 13.31 -12.08 -21.90
C LYS A 3 13.65 -12.49 -20.47
N ARG A 4 14.69 -11.90 -19.91
CA ARG A 4 15.13 -12.19 -18.55
C ARG A 4 14.41 -11.30 -17.54
N VAL A 5 13.67 -11.92 -16.63
CA VAL A 5 12.90 -11.26 -15.59
C VAL A 5 13.53 -11.54 -14.22
N PHE A 6 14.08 -10.50 -13.60
CA PHE A 6 14.53 -10.58 -12.21
C PHE A 6 13.38 -10.22 -11.27
N LEU A 7 13.03 -11.15 -10.38
CA LEU A 7 11.93 -11.00 -9.43
C LEU A 7 12.44 -11.10 -7.99
N THR A 8 12.15 -10.12 -7.19
CA THR A 8 12.32 -10.19 -5.74
C THR A 8 11.00 -10.61 -5.07
N GLY A 9 11.06 -11.27 -3.91
CA GLY A 9 9.87 -11.63 -3.17
C GLY A 9 9.12 -12.89 -3.66
N ALA A 10 9.73 -13.73 -4.49
CA ALA A 10 9.13 -14.95 -5.07
C ALA A 10 8.59 -15.97 -4.03
N THR A 11 9.00 -15.88 -2.78
CA THR A 11 8.53 -16.74 -1.69
C THR A 11 7.32 -16.16 -0.93
N GLY A 12 6.94 -14.92 -1.23
CA GLY A 12 5.73 -14.24 -0.72
C GLY A 12 4.49 -14.59 -1.54
N VAL A 13 3.35 -14.04 -1.14
CA VAL A 13 2.04 -14.34 -1.76
C VAL A 13 2.00 -13.85 -3.20
N MET A 14 2.18 -12.55 -3.42
CA MET A 14 2.16 -11.92 -4.75
C MET A 14 3.29 -12.43 -5.65
N GLY A 15 4.53 -12.50 -5.11
CA GLY A 15 5.67 -12.96 -5.91
C GLY A 15 5.55 -14.42 -6.36
N ALA A 16 4.94 -15.29 -5.55
CA ALA A 16 4.68 -16.67 -5.95
C ALA A 16 3.63 -16.77 -7.07
N ALA A 17 2.59 -15.94 -7.04
CA ALA A 17 1.61 -15.82 -8.11
C ALA A 17 2.26 -15.26 -9.39
N THR A 18 3.13 -14.27 -9.26
CA THR A 18 3.91 -13.72 -10.39
C THR A 18 4.78 -14.81 -11.06
N VAL A 19 5.51 -15.61 -10.26
CA VAL A 19 6.29 -16.74 -10.83
C VAL A 19 5.39 -17.70 -11.58
N ALA A 20 4.24 -18.08 -11.01
CA ALA A 20 3.30 -19.00 -11.67
C ALA A 20 2.80 -18.44 -13.02
N GLU A 21 2.44 -17.17 -13.06
CA GLU A 21 1.97 -16.47 -14.26
C GLU A 21 3.07 -16.32 -15.33
N LEU A 22 4.32 -16.00 -14.92
CA LEU A 22 5.44 -15.96 -15.86
C LEU A 22 5.71 -17.35 -16.48
N LEU A 23 5.72 -18.40 -15.66
CA LEU A 23 5.93 -19.76 -16.12
C LEU A 23 4.78 -20.29 -17.00
N ALA A 24 3.54 -19.86 -16.75
CA ALA A 24 2.38 -20.22 -17.59
C ALA A 24 2.47 -19.67 -19.02
N ARG A 25 3.32 -18.66 -19.27
CA ARG A 25 3.59 -18.08 -20.59
C ARG A 25 4.64 -18.85 -21.38
N GLY A 26 5.01 -20.04 -20.91
CA GLY A 26 5.92 -20.96 -21.59
C GLY A 26 7.33 -20.40 -21.70
N ASP A 27 7.89 -20.51 -22.92
CA ASP A 27 9.30 -20.15 -23.18
C ASP A 27 9.57 -18.67 -23.41
N LYS A 28 8.62 -17.77 -23.10
CA LYS A 28 8.80 -16.32 -23.28
C LYS A 28 9.82 -15.74 -22.31
N PHE A 29 9.92 -16.28 -21.09
CA PHE A 29 10.69 -15.69 -20.01
C PHE A 29 11.74 -16.64 -19.42
N GLU A 30 12.90 -16.06 -19.07
CA GLU A 30 13.88 -16.63 -18.15
C GLU A 30 13.66 -15.97 -16.79
N VAL A 31 13.17 -16.73 -15.81
CA VAL A 31 12.82 -16.20 -14.49
C VAL A 31 13.96 -16.40 -13.51
N VAL A 32 14.50 -15.30 -13.02
CA VAL A 32 15.54 -15.26 -11.98
C VAL A 32 14.96 -14.68 -10.70
N VAL A 33 15.12 -15.36 -9.57
CA VAL A 33 14.57 -14.90 -8.29
C VAL A 33 15.66 -14.73 -7.25
N LEU A 34 15.55 -13.70 -6.42
CA LEU A 34 16.39 -13.53 -5.23
C LEU A 34 15.62 -13.99 -3.99
N ALA A 35 16.22 -14.87 -3.21
CA ALA A 35 15.62 -15.37 -1.99
C ALA A 35 16.67 -15.64 -0.90
N ARG A 36 16.32 -15.32 0.35
CA ARG A 36 17.17 -15.65 1.50
C ARG A 36 17.31 -17.17 1.63
N ASP A 37 18.54 -17.64 1.84
CA ASP A 37 18.83 -19.05 2.04
C ASP A 37 18.28 -19.54 3.38
N SER A 38 17.18 -20.25 3.32
CA SER A 38 16.54 -20.87 4.48
C SER A 38 15.82 -22.17 4.06
N LYS A 39 15.68 -23.10 4.99
CA LYS A 39 14.94 -24.35 4.75
C LYS A 39 13.53 -24.12 4.21
N VAL A 40 12.85 -23.07 4.71
CA VAL A 40 11.50 -22.71 4.29
C VAL A 40 11.50 -22.22 2.83
N ASN A 41 12.41 -21.31 2.49
CA ASN A 41 12.48 -20.75 1.12
C ASN A 41 12.94 -21.81 0.13
N ARG A 42 13.92 -22.66 0.49
CA ARG A 42 14.32 -23.81 -0.35
C ARG A 42 13.13 -24.71 -0.66
N LYS A 43 12.33 -25.09 0.37
CA LYS A 43 11.12 -25.91 0.16
C LYS A 43 10.08 -25.22 -0.72
N LYS A 44 9.87 -23.91 -0.55
CA LYS A 44 8.91 -23.12 -1.37
C LYS A 44 9.32 -23.05 -2.85
N LEU A 45 10.60 -22.87 -3.13
CA LEU A 45 11.11 -22.70 -4.50
C LEU A 45 11.40 -24.04 -5.20
N ALA A 46 11.67 -25.11 -4.46
CA ALA A 46 11.90 -26.44 -5.05
C ALA A 46 10.77 -26.95 -5.94
N ARG A 47 9.53 -26.49 -5.74
CA ARG A 47 8.37 -26.85 -6.58
C ARG A 47 8.50 -26.42 -8.04
N TYR A 48 9.35 -25.43 -8.33
CA TYR A 48 9.56 -24.91 -9.67
C TYR A 48 10.69 -25.65 -10.43
N GLY A 49 11.52 -26.41 -9.72
CA GLY A 49 12.63 -27.18 -10.30
C GLY A 49 13.61 -26.26 -11.05
N ASP A 50 13.95 -26.68 -12.25
CA ASP A 50 14.85 -26.00 -13.21
C ASP A 50 14.17 -24.89 -14.02
N LYS A 51 12.86 -24.66 -13.82
CA LYS A 51 12.10 -23.62 -14.54
C LYS A 51 12.45 -22.19 -14.09
N ILE A 52 13.14 -22.04 -12.95
CA ILE A 52 13.61 -20.76 -12.43
C ILE A 52 15.07 -20.86 -12.01
N SER A 53 15.79 -19.76 -12.11
CA SER A 53 17.11 -19.60 -11.51
C SER A 53 17.00 -18.90 -10.16
N VAL A 54 17.71 -19.38 -9.13
CA VAL A 54 17.64 -18.79 -7.78
C VAL A 54 18.99 -18.22 -7.39
N VAL A 55 19.02 -16.93 -7.13
CA VAL A 55 20.12 -16.25 -6.43
C VAL A 55 19.81 -16.35 -4.94
N TRP A 56 20.64 -17.13 -4.22
CA TRP A 56 20.55 -17.22 -2.76
C TRP A 56 21.29 -16.06 -2.13
N GLY A 57 20.58 -15.14 -1.49
CA GLY A 57 21.14 -13.90 -0.93
C GLY A 57 20.09 -13.05 -0.22
N ASP A 58 20.43 -11.81 0.10
CA ASP A 58 19.55 -10.87 0.79
C ASP A 58 19.40 -9.56 -0.01
N LEU A 59 18.20 -8.97 0.02
CA LEU A 59 17.88 -7.68 -0.61
C LEU A 59 18.72 -6.52 -0.06
N ILE A 60 19.16 -6.60 1.18
CA ILE A 60 20.01 -5.57 1.80
C ILE A 60 21.49 -5.72 1.41
N ASN A 61 21.85 -6.77 0.69
CA ASN A 61 23.20 -6.97 0.16
C ASN A 61 23.20 -6.58 -1.32
N TYR A 62 23.95 -5.54 -1.65
CA TYR A 62 24.05 -5.03 -3.02
C TYR A 62 24.56 -6.08 -4.02
N ASP A 63 25.60 -6.86 -3.67
CA ASP A 63 26.20 -7.83 -4.59
C ASP A 63 25.22 -8.97 -4.94
N ASP A 64 24.36 -9.36 -4.01
CA ASP A 64 23.34 -10.37 -4.28
C ASP A 64 22.25 -9.83 -5.20
N VAL A 65 21.85 -8.57 -5.03
CA VAL A 65 20.89 -7.89 -5.92
C VAL A 65 21.50 -7.70 -7.30
N LEU A 66 22.78 -7.27 -7.38
CA LEU A 66 23.51 -7.08 -8.64
C LEU A 66 23.58 -8.37 -9.45
N LYS A 67 23.90 -9.52 -8.82
CA LYS A 67 23.88 -10.84 -9.48
C LYS A 67 22.52 -11.14 -10.12
N GLY A 68 21.42 -10.82 -9.43
CA GLY A 68 20.08 -11.03 -9.95
C GLY A 68 19.72 -10.13 -11.11
N VAL A 69 20.07 -8.85 -11.03
CA VAL A 69 19.77 -7.82 -12.05
C VAL A 69 20.62 -7.99 -13.30
N THR A 70 21.82 -8.59 -13.19
CA THR A 70 22.73 -8.72 -14.34
C THR A 70 22.07 -9.42 -15.52
N GLY A 71 22.00 -8.70 -16.65
CA GLY A 71 21.38 -9.17 -17.90
C GLY A 71 19.85 -9.20 -17.90
N ALA A 72 19.19 -8.58 -16.92
CA ALA A 72 17.73 -8.51 -16.87
C ALA A 72 17.17 -7.52 -17.91
N ASP A 73 16.05 -7.90 -18.55
CA ASP A 73 15.21 -7.00 -19.34
C ASP A 73 14.14 -6.34 -18.45
N TYR A 74 13.70 -7.07 -17.43
CA TYR A 74 12.69 -6.62 -16.45
C TYR A 74 13.15 -6.86 -15.02
N VAL A 75 12.90 -5.90 -14.16
CA VAL A 75 13.12 -5.99 -12.72
C VAL A 75 11.81 -5.77 -12.00
N LEU A 76 11.29 -6.82 -11.35
CA LEU A 76 10.04 -6.80 -10.61
C LEU A 76 10.36 -6.78 -9.11
N HIS A 77 10.34 -5.61 -8.51
CA HIS A 77 10.64 -5.45 -7.08
C HIS A 77 9.38 -5.59 -6.23
N VAL A 78 8.99 -6.84 -5.97
CA VAL A 78 7.86 -7.23 -5.13
C VAL A 78 8.29 -7.49 -3.67
N GLY A 79 9.56 -7.82 -3.47
CA GLY A 79 10.11 -8.20 -2.18
C GLY A 79 10.20 -7.04 -1.19
N GLY A 80 9.84 -7.31 0.04
CA GLY A 80 9.94 -6.38 1.15
C GLY A 80 9.40 -7.00 2.43
N MET A 81 9.53 -6.27 3.52
CA MET A 81 8.91 -6.60 4.78
C MET A 81 7.53 -5.97 4.83
N VAL A 82 6.48 -6.74 5.13
CA VAL A 82 5.07 -6.30 5.06
C VAL A 82 4.36 -6.54 6.40
N SER A 83 3.25 -5.80 6.62
CA SER A 83 2.35 -6.02 7.76
C SER A 83 1.72 -7.43 7.70
N PRO A 84 1.43 -8.05 8.88
CA PRO A 84 1.61 -7.52 10.24
C PRO A 84 3.06 -7.60 10.76
N SER A 85 3.97 -8.37 10.14
CA SER A 85 5.35 -8.55 10.63
C SER A 85 6.14 -7.24 10.71
N ALA A 86 5.85 -6.30 9.83
CA ALA A 86 6.47 -4.97 9.80
C ALA A 86 6.13 -4.15 11.05
N ASP A 87 4.88 -4.22 11.51
CA ASP A 87 4.38 -3.44 12.64
C ASP A 87 5.07 -3.83 13.95
N TYR A 88 5.43 -5.12 14.08
CA TYR A 88 6.19 -5.61 15.23
C TYR A 88 7.68 -5.21 15.20
N LYS A 89 8.20 -4.73 14.06
CA LYS A 89 9.64 -4.49 13.84
C LYS A 89 9.90 -3.20 13.04
N PRO A 90 9.48 -2.02 13.54
CA PRO A 90 9.54 -0.76 12.81
C PRO A 90 10.95 -0.41 12.29
N LYS A 91 12.01 -0.58 13.10
CA LYS A 91 13.40 -0.33 12.65
C LYS A 91 13.81 -1.28 11.52
N SER A 92 13.41 -2.55 11.61
CA SER A 92 13.76 -3.54 10.58
C SER A 92 13.03 -3.27 9.26
N VAL A 93 11.76 -2.89 9.29
CA VAL A 93 11.00 -2.59 8.07
C VAL A 93 11.58 -1.40 7.33
N MET A 94 11.96 -0.34 8.07
CA MET A 94 12.62 0.82 7.48
C MET A 94 13.93 0.41 6.79
N LYS A 95 14.82 -0.25 7.53
CA LYS A 95 16.11 -0.71 7.00
C LYS A 95 15.95 -1.62 5.77
N VAL A 96 15.08 -2.63 5.86
CA VAL A 96 14.94 -3.63 4.77
C VAL A 96 14.32 -3.01 3.53
N ASN A 97 13.20 -2.28 3.65
CA ASN A 97 12.47 -1.80 2.49
C ASN A 97 13.22 -0.66 1.77
N VAL A 98 13.87 0.22 2.53
CA VAL A 98 14.65 1.33 1.96
C VAL A 98 15.93 0.82 1.31
N ALA A 99 16.76 0.03 2.03
CA ALA A 99 18.01 -0.50 1.46
C ALA A 99 17.77 -1.43 0.26
N ALA A 100 16.66 -2.17 0.25
CA ALA A 100 16.29 -2.99 -0.91
C ALA A 100 16.01 -2.13 -2.15
N ALA A 101 15.27 -1.03 -2.00
CA ALA A 101 15.00 -0.09 -3.08
C ALA A 101 16.28 0.56 -3.62
N GLU A 102 17.15 1.04 -2.72
CA GLU A 102 18.45 1.62 -3.08
C GLU A 102 19.34 0.62 -3.85
N ASN A 103 19.41 -0.62 -3.35
CA ASN A 103 20.22 -1.66 -3.98
C ASN A 103 19.69 -2.03 -5.38
N VAL A 104 18.36 -2.13 -5.54
CA VAL A 104 17.77 -2.42 -6.85
C VAL A 104 18.04 -1.30 -7.84
N VAL A 105 17.79 -0.04 -7.47
CA VAL A 105 18.09 1.12 -8.34
C VAL A 105 19.56 1.17 -8.70
N LYS A 106 20.46 1.04 -7.72
CA LYS A 106 21.91 1.04 -7.92
C LYS A 106 22.35 -0.09 -8.85
N ALA A 107 21.80 -1.31 -8.68
CA ALA A 107 22.15 -2.46 -9.50
C ALA A 107 21.66 -2.31 -10.95
N VAL A 108 20.45 -1.74 -11.16
CA VAL A 108 19.95 -1.42 -12.51
C VAL A 108 20.83 -0.37 -13.19
N LYS A 109 21.15 0.73 -12.51
CA LYS A 109 22.01 1.80 -13.05
C LYS A 109 23.44 1.32 -13.38
N ALA A 110 23.91 0.26 -12.75
CA ALA A 110 25.22 -0.34 -13.04
C ALA A 110 25.23 -1.23 -14.30
N GLN A 111 24.06 -1.50 -14.91
CA GLN A 111 23.99 -2.30 -16.14
C GLN A 111 24.33 -1.44 -17.37
N PRO A 112 25.02 -2.00 -18.37
CA PRO A 112 25.38 -1.26 -19.60
C PRO A 112 24.15 -0.84 -20.41
N ASN A 113 23.01 -1.54 -20.24
CA ASN A 113 21.73 -1.29 -20.91
C ASN A 113 20.67 -0.76 -19.93
N SER A 114 21.07 -0.01 -18.89
CA SER A 114 20.18 0.48 -17.83
C SER A 114 18.96 1.25 -18.36
N ASP A 115 19.12 1.94 -19.50
CA ASP A 115 18.07 2.71 -20.14
C ASP A 115 16.94 1.85 -20.73
N ASP A 116 17.24 0.59 -21.06
CA ASP A 116 16.27 -0.36 -21.65
C ASP A 116 15.60 -1.24 -20.59
N ILE A 117 16.17 -1.32 -19.39
CA ILE A 117 15.62 -2.16 -18.31
C ILE A 117 14.35 -1.53 -17.76
N LYS A 118 13.28 -2.32 -17.76
CA LYS A 118 11.96 -1.94 -17.25
C LYS A 118 11.80 -2.36 -15.80
N VAL A 119 11.54 -1.39 -14.93
CA VAL A 119 11.52 -1.61 -13.47
C VAL A 119 10.12 -1.36 -12.92
N ALA A 120 9.53 -2.36 -12.28
CA ALA A 120 8.30 -2.21 -11.51
C ALA A 120 8.58 -2.32 -10.01
N TYR A 121 8.21 -1.29 -9.27
CA TYR A 121 8.23 -1.26 -7.83
C TYR A 121 6.81 -1.45 -7.28
N ILE A 122 6.65 -2.29 -6.27
CA ILE A 122 5.37 -2.45 -5.58
C ILE A 122 5.30 -1.53 -4.37
N GLY A 123 4.52 -0.45 -4.52
CA GLY A 123 4.07 0.45 -3.45
C GLY A 123 2.94 -0.17 -2.62
N SER A 124 2.18 0.67 -1.93
CA SER A 124 1.08 0.21 -1.08
C SER A 124 -0.02 1.27 -0.91
N VAL A 125 -1.26 0.83 -0.82
CA VAL A 125 -2.40 1.66 -0.38
C VAL A 125 -2.14 2.35 0.97
N ALA A 126 -1.32 1.75 1.82
CA ALA A 126 -0.96 2.31 3.11
C ALA A 126 -0.28 3.69 3.02
N GLN A 127 0.34 4.03 1.88
CA GLN A 127 0.99 5.33 1.66
C GLN A 127 0.03 6.51 1.71
N THR A 128 -1.24 6.30 1.31
CA THR A 128 -2.28 7.34 1.30
C THR A 128 -3.14 7.35 2.56
N GLY A 129 -2.95 6.36 3.44
CA GLY A 129 -3.52 6.30 4.78
C GLY A 129 -5.04 6.18 4.86
N ASP A 130 -5.60 6.69 5.93
CA ASP A 130 -7.03 6.60 6.24
C ASP A 130 -7.85 7.50 5.31
N ARG A 131 -8.79 6.90 4.60
CA ARG A 131 -9.76 7.58 3.73
C ARG A 131 -11.14 7.03 4.04
N ARG A 132 -11.87 7.72 4.89
CA ARG A 132 -13.26 7.40 5.25
C ARG A 132 -14.21 8.32 4.53
N GLU A 133 -15.51 8.00 4.56
CA GLU A 133 -16.53 8.92 4.06
C GLU A 133 -16.36 10.32 4.68
N PRO A 134 -16.47 11.38 3.88
CA PRO A 134 -16.80 11.43 2.45
C PRO A 134 -15.60 11.26 1.50
N LEU A 135 -14.38 11.04 2.00
CA LEU A 135 -13.13 11.00 1.24
C LEU A 135 -12.67 9.57 0.87
N HIS A 136 -13.60 8.62 0.88
CA HIS A 136 -13.27 7.21 0.65
C HIS A 136 -12.93 6.85 -0.79
N TRP A 137 -13.09 7.78 -1.73
CA TRP A 137 -12.59 7.69 -3.09
C TRP A 137 -11.28 8.46 -3.21
N ALA A 138 -10.26 7.82 -3.75
CA ALA A 138 -8.94 8.43 -3.92
C ALA A 138 -8.30 8.05 -5.26
N ARG A 139 -7.26 8.77 -5.64
CA ARG A 139 -6.52 8.58 -6.89
C ARG A 139 -5.02 8.84 -6.70
N THR A 140 -4.22 8.53 -7.69
CA THR A 140 -2.81 8.95 -7.72
C THR A 140 -2.71 10.48 -7.72
N GLY A 141 -1.64 11.01 -7.13
CA GLY A 141 -1.49 12.45 -6.91
C GLY A 141 -2.11 12.97 -5.62
N ASP A 142 -3.08 12.25 -5.03
CA ASP A 142 -3.61 12.59 -3.70
C ASP A 142 -2.51 12.57 -2.64
N PRO A 143 -2.68 13.34 -1.53
CA PRO A 143 -1.66 13.43 -0.49
C PRO A 143 -1.18 12.07 0.02
N ILE A 144 0.13 11.88 0.04
CA ILE A 144 0.75 10.83 0.84
C ILE A 144 0.49 11.15 2.30
N PHE A 145 -0.20 10.24 2.99
CA PHE A 145 -0.73 10.49 4.32
C PHE A 145 -0.74 9.23 5.19
N PRO A 146 0.43 8.65 5.51
CA PRO A 146 0.54 7.41 6.30
C PRO A 146 -0.21 7.51 7.61
N SER A 147 -1.00 6.49 7.93
CA SER A 147 -1.69 6.40 9.22
C SER A 147 -0.71 6.45 10.38
N ILE A 148 -1.15 6.97 11.52
CA ILE A 148 -0.32 7.11 12.73
C ILE A 148 0.16 5.73 13.17
N PHE A 149 1.46 5.58 13.45
CA PHE A 149 2.17 4.33 13.77
C PHE A 149 2.34 3.35 12.61
N ASP A 150 1.96 3.70 11.38
CA ASP A 150 2.17 2.83 10.22
C ASP A 150 3.59 3.02 9.64
N TYR A 151 4.59 2.43 10.31
CA TYR A 151 5.98 2.46 9.85
C TYR A 151 6.21 1.70 8.55
N TYR A 152 5.36 0.73 8.25
CA TYR A 152 5.36 0.07 6.95
C TYR A 152 5.03 1.07 5.83
N ALA A 153 3.97 1.84 5.98
CA ALA A 153 3.59 2.87 5.02
C ALA A 153 4.73 3.86 4.78
N ILE A 154 5.38 4.32 5.84
CA ILE A 154 6.55 5.22 5.76
C ILE A 154 7.67 4.60 4.95
N SER A 155 8.01 3.33 5.22
CA SER A 155 9.06 2.63 4.48
C SER A 155 8.74 2.53 2.99
N LYS A 156 7.44 2.36 2.66
CA LYS A 156 6.95 2.32 1.28
C LYS A 156 7.00 3.69 0.60
N CYS A 157 6.68 4.77 1.30
CA CYS A 157 6.82 6.14 0.79
C CYS A 157 8.28 6.46 0.44
N ARG A 158 9.22 6.13 1.32
CA ARG A 158 10.65 6.34 1.07
C ARG A 158 11.16 5.51 -0.09
N ALA A 159 10.79 4.23 -0.15
CA ALA A 159 11.19 3.35 -1.24
C ALA A 159 10.60 3.82 -2.59
N GLU A 160 9.35 4.27 -2.63
CA GLU A 160 8.73 4.83 -3.83
C GLU A 160 9.48 6.06 -4.33
N ARG A 161 9.85 6.98 -3.43
CA ARG A 161 10.66 8.16 -3.75
C ARG A 161 12.00 7.77 -4.38
N ILE A 162 12.68 6.75 -3.86
CA ILE A 162 13.96 6.26 -4.43
C ILE A 162 13.78 5.83 -5.88
N PHE A 163 12.70 5.11 -6.22
CA PHE A 163 12.43 4.74 -7.61
C PHE A 163 12.06 5.94 -8.47
N ALA A 164 11.18 6.81 -8.01
CA ALA A 164 10.74 7.98 -8.75
C ALA A 164 11.88 8.97 -9.04
N GLU A 165 12.79 9.13 -8.09
CA GLU A 165 13.96 10.03 -8.21
C GLU A 165 15.22 9.32 -8.72
N SER A 166 15.08 8.08 -9.18
CA SER A 166 16.22 7.27 -9.64
C SER A 166 16.90 7.77 -10.89
N GLY A 167 16.18 8.51 -11.75
CA GLY A 167 16.62 8.87 -13.10
C GLY A 167 16.62 7.69 -14.08
N LEU A 168 16.02 6.55 -13.74
CA LEU A 168 15.79 5.45 -14.67
C LEU A 168 14.76 5.86 -15.71
N LYS A 169 14.92 5.46 -16.96
CA LYS A 169 13.99 5.82 -18.04
C LYS A 169 12.66 5.07 -17.98
N HIS A 170 12.66 3.84 -17.50
CA HIS A 170 11.49 2.98 -17.49
C HIS A 170 11.24 2.43 -16.09
N TRP A 171 10.67 3.22 -15.22
CA TRP A 171 10.20 2.77 -13.91
C TRP A 171 8.68 2.98 -13.79
N VAL A 172 8.03 2.19 -12.93
CA VAL A 172 6.64 2.38 -12.53
C VAL A 172 6.46 2.02 -11.07
N SER A 173 5.72 2.83 -10.33
CA SER A 173 5.26 2.50 -8.99
C SER A 173 3.83 2.02 -9.03
N LEU A 174 3.61 0.81 -8.52
CA LEU A 174 2.34 0.11 -8.47
C LEU A 174 1.90 -0.02 -7.02
N ARG A 175 0.99 0.86 -6.57
CA ARG A 175 0.48 0.88 -5.20
C ARG A 175 -0.52 -0.26 -5.00
N GLN A 176 -0.04 -1.36 -4.43
CA GLN A 176 -0.84 -2.55 -4.18
C GLN A 176 -1.85 -2.28 -3.07
N SER A 177 -3.10 -2.58 -3.34
CA SER A 177 -4.18 -2.65 -2.37
C SER A 177 -4.06 -3.88 -1.47
N GLY A 178 -5.03 -4.11 -0.58
CA GLY A 178 -5.12 -5.36 0.17
C GLY A 178 -5.23 -6.55 -0.77
N ILE A 179 -4.46 -7.60 -0.50
CA ILE A 179 -4.46 -8.81 -1.34
C ILE A 179 -5.38 -9.87 -0.73
N LEU A 180 -6.38 -10.32 -1.50
CA LEU A 180 -7.16 -11.49 -1.18
C LEU A 180 -6.41 -12.75 -1.63
N TYR A 181 -6.19 -13.67 -0.69
CA TYR A 181 -5.52 -14.94 -0.94
C TYR A 181 -5.99 -16.00 0.08
N PRO A 182 -5.94 -17.30 -0.24
CA PRO A 182 -6.54 -18.33 0.61
C PRO A 182 -6.08 -18.33 2.07
N ALA A 183 -4.82 -18.00 2.35
CA ALA A 183 -4.32 -18.01 3.72
C ALA A 183 -4.82 -16.82 4.58
N ILE A 184 -5.44 -15.80 3.99
CA ILE A 184 -6.05 -14.69 4.75
C ILE A 184 -7.18 -15.21 5.65
N LEU A 185 -7.87 -16.27 5.24
CA LEU A 185 -8.91 -16.96 6.03
C LEU A 185 -8.40 -17.58 7.34
N LYS A 186 -7.08 -17.63 7.51
CA LYS A 186 -6.40 -18.16 8.72
C LYS A 186 -5.77 -17.08 9.58
N ASN A 187 -5.83 -15.82 9.10
CA ASN A 187 -5.16 -14.74 9.80
C ASN A 187 -5.97 -14.32 11.04
N MET A 188 -5.35 -14.45 12.20
CA MET A 188 -5.92 -14.13 13.52
C MET A 188 -5.00 -13.14 14.24
N ASP A 189 -4.66 -12.03 13.55
CA ASP A 189 -3.81 -10.99 14.12
C ASP A 189 -4.64 -9.88 14.74
N PRO A 190 -4.26 -9.31 15.90
CA PRO A 190 -4.97 -8.19 16.54
C PRO A 190 -5.19 -6.97 15.62
N ILE A 191 -4.36 -6.80 14.59
CA ILE A 191 -4.48 -5.72 13.59
C ILE A 191 -5.84 -5.74 12.88
N MET A 192 -6.53 -6.88 12.80
CA MET A 192 -7.88 -6.93 12.25
C MET A 192 -8.85 -5.96 12.93
N PHE A 193 -8.66 -5.68 14.22
CA PHE A 193 -9.47 -4.73 14.97
C PHE A 193 -9.06 -3.26 14.79
N HIS A 194 -7.96 -2.99 14.09
CA HIS A 194 -7.58 -1.62 13.70
C HIS A 194 -8.39 -1.10 12.51
N VAL A 195 -8.96 -2.01 11.71
CA VAL A 195 -9.76 -1.66 10.54
C VAL A 195 -11.14 -1.20 10.98
N PRO A 196 -11.54 0.06 10.72
CA PRO A 196 -12.90 0.52 11.06
C PRO A 196 -13.97 -0.32 10.34
N ILE A 197 -15.07 -0.61 11.00
CA ILE A 197 -16.18 -1.38 10.40
C ILE A 197 -16.73 -0.72 9.13
N ARG A 198 -16.77 0.62 9.12
CA ARG A 198 -17.16 1.43 7.95
C ARG A 198 -15.98 1.80 7.06
N GLY A 199 -14.77 1.37 7.38
CA GLY A 199 -13.60 1.54 6.54
C GLY A 199 -13.79 0.79 5.23
N VAL A 200 -13.20 1.30 4.16
CA VAL A 200 -13.35 0.76 2.80
C VAL A 200 -12.01 0.34 2.23
N LEU A 201 -12.05 -0.62 1.33
CA LEU A 201 -10.87 -1.00 0.56
C LEU A 201 -11.29 -1.62 -0.78
N GLU A 202 -10.70 -1.14 -1.86
CA GLU A 202 -10.76 -1.85 -3.14
C GLU A 202 -9.68 -2.94 -3.13
N TRP A 203 -10.09 -4.17 -2.89
CA TRP A 203 -9.20 -5.31 -2.80
C TRP A 203 -8.66 -5.74 -4.17
N ALA A 204 -7.54 -6.44 -4.18
CA ALA A 204 -7.04 -7.14 -5.35
C ALA A 204 -6.88 -8.64 -5.07
N THR A 205 -7.25 -9.49 -6.03
CA THR A 205 -6.96 -10.93 -5.89
C THR A 205 -5.47 -11.18 -6.10
N VAL A 206 -4.95 -12.23 -5.47
CA VAL A 206 -3.54 -12.60 -5.64
C VAL A 206 -3.24 -13.02 -7.09
N GLU A 207 -4.22 -13.63 -7.75
CA GLU A 207 -4.13 -14.06 -9.14
C GLU A 207 -4.06 -12.86 -10.09
N ASP A 208 -4.90 -11.84 -9.88
CA ASP A 208 -4.86 -10.61 -10.68
C ASP A 208 -3.54 -9.86 -10.45
N SER A 209 -3.09 -9.75 -9.20
CA SER A 209 -1.79 -9.12 -8.87
C SER A 209 -0.62 -9.85 -9.53
N GLY A 210 -0.64 -11.19 -9.57
CA GLY A 210 0.37 -12.00 -10.26
C GLY A 210 0.32 -11.83 -11.77
N ARG A 211 -0.89 -11.84 -12.34
CA ARG A 211 -1.13 -11.67 -13.78
C ARG A 211 -0.70 -10.30 -14.28
N LEU A 212 -1.02 -9.24 -13.50
CA LEU A 212 -0.55 -7.88 -13.77
C LEU A 212 0.96 -7.83 -13.93
N MET A 213 1.70 -8.40 -12.98
CA MET A 213 3.17 -8.40 -13.03
C MET A 213 3.73 -9.16 -14.23
N ALA A 214 3.11 -10.26 -14.63
CA ALA A 214 3.54 -11.01 -15.81
C ALA A 214 3.18 -10.30 -17.11
N LYS A 215 2.01 -9.66 -17.19
CA LYS A 215 1.58 -8.84 -18.32
C LYS A 215 2.47 -7.63 -18.56
N LEU A 216 2.97 -7.02 -17.48
CA LEU A 216 3.92 -5.92 -17.56
C LEU A 216 5.23 -6.31 -18.28
N CYS A 217 5.59 -7.59 -18.26
CA CYS A 217 6.76 -8.11 -18.95
C CYS A 217 6.49 -8.46 -20.43
N GLU A 218 5.26 -8.33 -20.91
CA GLU A 218 4.90 -8.50 -22.33
C GLU A 218 5.24 -7.23 -23.12
N ASP A 219 5.36 -7.36 -24.44
CA ASP A 219 5.62 -6.21 -25.31
C ASP A 219 4.36 -5.39 -25.55
N GLY A 220 4.56 -4.12 -25.93
CA GLY A 220 3.47 -3.26 -26.39
C GLY A 220 3.01 -2.20 -25.42
N LEU A 221 3.61 -2.08 -24.23
CA LEU A 221 3.32 -0.95 -23.35
C LEU A 221 3.92 0.33 -23.94
N PRO A 222 3.11 1.40 -24.08
CA PRO A 222 3.56 2.67 -24.63
C PRO A 222 4.49 3.42 -23.66
N GLU A 223 5.27 4.34 -24.21
CA GLU A 223 6.23 5.12 -23.40
C GLU A 223 5.56 5.94 -22.28
N GLU A 224 4.34 6.43 -22.53
CA GLU A 224 3.60 7.18 -21.51
C GLU A 224 3.16 6.33 -20.30
N PHE A 225 3.26 5.01 -20.37
CA PHE A 225 3.02 4.12 -19.22
C PHE A 225 4.10 4.26 -18.15
N TRP A 226 5.34 4.52 -18.56
CA TRP A 226 6.48 4.57 -17.65
C TRP A 226 6.61 5.91 -16.92
N CYS A 227 7.45 5.95 -15.90
CA CYS A 227 7.68 7.11 -15.02
C CYS A 227 6.40 7.61 -14.34
N LYS A 228 5.53 6.69 -13.92
CA LYS A 228 4.22 6.98 -13.32
C LYS A 228 3.89 6.11 -12.12
N PHE A 229 2.81 6.51 -11.48
CA PHE A 229 2.22 5.85 -10.32
C PHE A 229 0.84 5.30 -10.70
N TYR A 230 0.52 4.11 -10.22
CA TYR A 230 -0.77 3.48 -10.44
C TYR A 230 -1.27 2.80 -9.19
N ASN A 231 -2.59 2.74 -9.02
CA ASN A 231 -3.26 1.99 -7.97
C ASN A 231 -3.68 0.61 -8.50
N ILE A 232 -3.38 -0.47 -7.76
CA ILE A 232 -3.79 -1.83 -8.10
C ILE A 232 -5.06 -2.19 -7.33
N GLY A 233 -6.13 -2.52 -8.05
CA GLY A 233 -7.38 -3.06 -7.52
C GLY A 233 -8.00 -4.04 -8.52
N SER A 234 -8.80 -5.00 -8.05
CA SER A 234 -9.51 -5.94 -8.93
C SER A 234 -10.86 -5.40 -9.43
N GLY A 235 -11.11 -4.08 -9.27
CA GLY A 235 -12.28 -3.39 -9.81
C GLY A 235 -13.47 -3.35 -8.86
N ALA A 236 -14.62 -2.92 -9.39
CA ALA A 236 -15.81 -2.58 -8.62
C ALA A 236 -16.34 -3.71 -7.73
N GLU A 237 -16.29 -4.96 -8.19
CA GLU A 237 -16.69 -6.15 -7.42
C GLU A 237 -15.92 -6.31 -6.10
N TYR A 238 -14.72 -5.75 -6.03
CA TYR A 238 -13.83 -5.86 -4.88
C TYR A 238 -13.76 -4.60 -4.02
N ARG A 239 -14.66 -3.64 -4.24
CA ARG A 239 -14.86 -2.45 -3.41
C ARG A 239 -15.73 -2.80 -2.22
N LEU A 240 -15.09 -3.17 -1.10
CA LEU A 240 -15.78 -3.68 0.08
C LEU A 240 -15.61 -2.73 1.26
N THR A 241 -16.66 -2.63 2.07
CA THR A 241 -16.50 -2.15 3.45
C THR A 241 -15.84 -3.25 4.30
N ASN A 242 -15.26 -2.89 5.44
CA ASN A 242 -14.73 -3.91 6.35
C ASN A 242 -15.85 -4.83 6.87
N TYR A 243 -17.06 -4.31 7.03
CA TYR A 243 -18.22 -5.14 7.38
C TYR A 243 -18.51 -6.21 6.31
N ASP A 244 -18.49 -5.82 5.03
CA ASP A 244 -18.71 -6.76 3.93
C ASP A 244 -17.56 -7.77 3.84
N PHE A 245 -16.32 -7.32 3.98
CA PHE A 245 -15.16 -8.21 4.01
C PHE A 245 -15.29 -9.27 5.12
N GLU A 246 -15.60 -8.86 6.36
CA GLU A 246 -15.78 -9.79 7.47
C GLU A 246 -16.97 -10.74 7.23
N ARG A 247 -18.06 -10.25 6.64
CA ARG A 247 -19.23 -11.06 6.29
C ARG A 247 -18.88 -12.13 5.25
N TYR A 248 -18.16 -11.78 4.19
CA TYR A 248 -17.71 -12.74 3.18
C TYR A 248 -16.69 -13.73 3.75
N LEU A 249 -15.71 -13.25 4.53
CA LEU A 249 -14.68 -14.08 5.14
C LEU A 249 -15.31 -15.13 6.07
N LEU A 250 -16.16 -14.71 6.99
CA LEU A 250 -16.81 -15.59 7.94
C LEU A 250 -17.83 -16.52 7.24
N GLY A 251 -18.57 -15.99 6.28
CA GLY A 251 -19.51 -16.78 5.46
C GLY A 251 -18.82 -17.89 4.68
N ALA A 252 -17.66 -17.64 4.10
CA ALA A 252 -16.89 -18.63 3.36
C ALA A 252 -16.47 -19.84 4.21
N ILE A 253 -16.21 -19.65 5.51
CA ILE A 253 -15.88 -20.73 6.44
C ILE A 253 -17.10 -21.21 7.26
N ASN A 254 -18.31 -20.79 6.88
CA ASN A 254 -19.56 -21.09 7.57
C ASN A 254 -19.58 -20.67 9.06
N CYS A 255 -18.84 -19.63 9.41
CA CYS A 255 -18.86 -19.04 10.75
C CYS A 255 -20.14 -18.20 10.95
N PRO A 256 -20.59 -17.99 12.21
CA PRO A 256 -21.65 -17.02 12.48
C PRO A 256 -21.30 -15.62 12.00
N ALA A 257 -22.34 -14.81 11.72
CA ALA A 257 -22.18 -13.42 11.26
C ALA A 257 -21.35 -12.56 12.25
N PRO A 258 -20.66 -11.49 11.76
CA PRO A 258 -19.76 -10.66 12.57
C PRO A 258 -20.41 -10.19 13.89
N GLU A 259 -21.67 -9.79 13.88
CA GLU A 259 -22.40 -9.26 15.04
C GLU A 259 -22.53 -10.27 16.18
N LYS A 260 -22.46 -11.57 15.86
CA LYS A 260 -22.57 -12.64 16.85
C LYS A 260 -21.25 -12.96 17.55
N ILE A 261 -20.14 -12.73 16.86
CA ILE A 261 -18.81 -13.13 17.34
C ILE A 261 -17.92 -11.96 17.75
N PHE A 262 -18.22 -10.76 17.29
CA PHE A 262 -17.50 -9.55 17.68
C PHE A 262 -18.38 -8.60 18.49
N ASP A 263 -17.78 -7.74 19.25
CA ASP A 263 -18.39 -6.51 19.73
C ASP A 263 -17.92 -5.37 18.83
N VAL A 264 -18.83 -4.51 18.41
CA VAL A 264 -18.51 -3.39 17.51
C VAL A 264 -17.46 -2.46 18.12
N LYS A 265 -17.43 -2.32 19.45
CA LYS A 265 -16.46 -1.51 20.20
C LYS A 265 -15.05 -2.13 20.28
N TRP A 266 -14.83 -3.30 19.68
CA TRP A 266 -13.49 -3.83 19.52
C TRP A 266 -12.77 -3.23 18.33
N PHE A 267 -13.49 -2.73 17.35
CA PHE A 267 -12.93 -2.15 16.13
C PHE A 267 -12.62 -0.67 16.32
N ALA A 268 -11.48 -0.23 15.81
CA ALA A 268 -11.13 1.18 15.74
C ALA A 268 -12.16 1.97 14.90
N THR A 269 -12.20 3.28 15.08
CA THR A 269 -13.09 4.15 14.31
C THR A 269 -12.38 4.88 13.18
N HIS A 270 -11.05 4.93 13.22
CA HIS A 270 -10.20 5.63 12.24
C HIS A 270 -8.73 5.17 12.32
N ASN A 271 -7.87 5.83 11.54
CA ASN A 271 -6.42 5.63 11.51
C ASN A 271 -5.97 4.29 10.92
N PHE A 272 -6.72 3.77 9.95
CA PHE A 272 -6.29 2.61 9.16
C PHE A 272 -6.44 2.93 7.68
N HIS A 273 -5.44 2.55 6.90
CA HIS A 273 -5.44 2.80 5.46
C HIS A 273 -6.55 2.02 4.74
N GLY A 274 -7.20 2.69 3.80
CA GLY A 274 -8.20 2.06 2.96
C GLY A 274 -8.98 3.08 2.15
N GLN A 275 -9.24 2.74 0.89
CA GLN A 275 -9.93 3.59 -0.07
C GLN A 275 -10.45 2.78 -1.25
N PHE A 276 -11.44 3.33 -1.95
CA PHE A 276 -11.77 2.95 -3.32
C PHE A 276 -10.97 3.83 -4.29
N TYR A 277 -10.73 3.35 -5.48
CA TYR A 277 -9.95 4.08 -6.47
C TYR A 277 -10.80 4.66 -7.59
N LEU A 278 -10.52 5.92 -7.92
CA LEU A 278 -11.05 6.60 -9.10
C LEU A 278 -10.26 6.25 -10.38
N ASP A 279 -9.11 5.61 -10.23
CA ASP A 279 -8.11 5.44 -11.30
C ASP A 279 -7.49 4.04 -11.40
N SER A 280 -7.98 3.04 -10.65
CA SER A 280 -7.46 1.67 -10.74
C SER A 280 -7.72 1.03 -12.12
N ASP A 281 -8.73 1.53 -12.85
CA ASP A 281 -9.08 1.04 -14.19
C ASP A 281 -8.03 1.40 -15.24
N LYS A 282 -7.21 2.43 -15.02
CA LYS A 282 -6.11 2.78 -15.94
C LYS A 282 -5.10 1.64 -16.13
N LEU A 283 -4.82 0.87 -15.07
CA LEU A 283 -3.97 -0.32 -15.22
C LEU A 283 -4.66 -1.44 -16.00
N GLU A 284 -5.96 -1.60 -15.82
CA GLU A 284 -6.74 -2.58 -16.59
C GLU A 284 -6.79 -2.23 -18.08
N GLU A 285 -6.92 -0.94 -18.41
CA GLU A 285 -6.88 -0.47 -19.80
C GLU A 285 -5.56 -0.80 -20.50
N TYR A 286 -4.41 -0.70 -19.79
CA TYR A 286 -3.10 -1.06 -20.37
C TYR A 286 -2.82 -2.55 -20.35
N LEU A 287 -3.22 -3.27 -19.32
CA LEU A 287 -2.69 -4.60 -19.03
C LEU A 287 -3.73 -5.73 -19.13
N HIS A 288 -5.03 -5.42 -19.08
CA HIS A 288 -6.12 -6.42 -19.12
C HIS A 288 -5.84 -7.60 -18.20
N PHE A 289 -5.61 -7.32 -16.92
CA PHE A 289 -5.12 -8.29 -15.93
C PHE A 289 -6.22 -8.88 -15.04
N ARG A 290 -7.39 -8.22 -14.97
CA ARG A 290 -8.48 -8.65 -14.10
C ARG A 290 -9.19 -9.89 -14.64
N ALA A 291 -9.44 -10.87 -13.77
CA ALA A 291 -10.24 -12.04 -14.13
C ALA A 291 -11.75 -11.78 -14.03
N ASN A 292 -12.16 -10.70 -13.35
CA ASN A 292 -13.54 -10.33 -13.12
C ASN A 292 -14.40 -11.45 -12.50
N VAL A 293 -13.80 -12.24 -11.61
CA VAL A 293 -14.52 -13.27 -10.83
C VAL A 293 -15.40 -12.57 -9.81
N PRO A 294 -16.69 -12.91 -9.69
CA PRO A 294 -17.55 -12.34 -8.65
C PRO A 294 -16.96 -12.56 -7.25
N VAL A 295 -17.04 -11.54 -6.39
CA VAL A 295 -16.38 -11.56 -5.07
C VAL A 295 -16.84 -12.74 -4.20
N GLU A 296 -18.11 -13.07 -4.20
CA GLU A 296 -18.67 -14.19 -3.45
C GLU A 296 -18.12 -15.53 -3.95
N GLU A 297 -18.01 -15.69 -5.26
CA GLU A 297 -17.42 -16.87 -5.88
C GLU A 297 -15.95 -17.01 -5.50
N TYR A 298 -15.20 -15.88 -5.50
CA TYR A 298 -13.79 -15.88 -5.11
C TYR A 298 -13.59 -16.31 -3.66
N PHE A 299 -14.39 -15.79 -2.72
CA PHE A 299 -14.35 -16.24 -1.32
C PHE A 299 -14.71 -17.71 -1.17
N ALA A 300 -15.69 -18.19 -1.94
CA ALA A 300 -16.04 -19.63 -1.97
C ALA A 300 -14.89 -20.50 -2.54
N GLN A 301 -14.19 -20.02 -3.56
CA GLN A 301 -13.00 -20.69 -4.09
C GLN A 301 -11.86 -20.74 -3.07
N MET A 302 -11.58 -19.64 -2.37
CA MET A 302 -10.59 -19.61 -1.29
C MET A 302 -10.93 -20.61 -0.19
N ALA A 303 -12.18 -20.70 0.20
CA ALA A 303 -12.62 -21.62 1.26
C ALA A 303 -12.38 -23.10 0.90
N LYS A 304 -12.52 -23.49 -0.39
CA LYS A 304 -12.23 -24.85 -0.86
C LYS A 304 -10.77 -25.27 -0.66
N THR A 305 -9.85 -24.32 -0.51
CA THR A 305 -8.43 -24.60 -0.28
C THR A 305 -8.10 -24.86 1.19
N LEU A 306 -9.05 -24.62 2.09
CA LEU A 306 -8.86 -24.82 3.52
C LEU A 306 -8.93 -26.30 3.91
N PRO A 307 -8.18 -26.71 4.94
CA PRO A 307 -8.34 -28.04 5.51
C PRO A 307 -9.80 -28.30 5.94
N TRP A 308 -10.25 -29.52 5.75
CA TRP A 308 -11.64 -29.93 6.00
C TRP A 308 -12.18 -29.55 7.40
N PHE A 309 -11.31 -29.49 8.40
CA PHE A 309 -11.73 -29.15 9.78
C PHE A 309 -12.20 -27.69 9.93
N TYR A 310 -11.88 -26.78 8.97
CA TYR A 310 -12.48 -25.44 8.98
C TYR A 310 -13.98 -25.49 8.74
N SER A 311 -14.50 -26.52 8.07
CA SER A 311 -15.94 -26.70 7.92
C SER A 311 -16.66 -26.97 9.27
N LEU A 312 -15.91 -27.37 10.31
CA LEU A 312 -16.45 -27.52 11.67
C LEU A 312 -16.79 -26.17 12.32
N ALA A 313 -16.29 -25.06 11.80
CA ALA A 313 -16.71 -23.72 12.25
C ALA A 313 -18.21 -23.53 12.14
N LYS A 314 -18.88 -24.23 11.20
CA LYS A 314 -20.32 -24.26 11.02
C LYS A 314 -21.10 -24.72 12.28
N ILE A 315 -20.52 -25.62 13.06
CA ILE A 315 -21.15 -26.17 14.28
C ILE A 315 -20.62 -25.51 15.55
N ALA A 316 -19.60 -24.66 15.45
CA ALA A 316 -19.07 -23.94 16.59
C ALA A 316 -20.01 -22.77 16.97
N PRO A 317 -20.65 -22.82 18.15
CA PRO A 317 -21.57 -21.77 18.54
C PRO A 317 -20.83 -20.46 18.82
N ALA A 318 -21.47 -19.33 18.51
CA ALA A 318 -20.89 -17.99 18.67
C ALA A 318 -20.34 -17.73 20.10
N TRP A 319 -20.98 -18.30 21.12
CA TRP A 319 -20.55 -18.15 22.51
C TRP A 319 -19.17 -18.79 22.82
N LEU A 320 -18.71 -19.75 22.00
CA LEU A 320 -17.34 -20.28 22.08
C LEU A 320 -16.33 -19.43 21.29
N ILE A 321 -16.74 -18.91 20.13
CA ILE A 321 -15.86 -18.13 19.25
C ILE A 321 -15.59 -16.74 19.83
N LYS A 322 -16.63 -16.06 20.32
CA LYS A 322 -16.54 -14.67 20.83
C LYS A 322 -15.50 -14.47 21.92
N PRO A 323 -15.39 -15.33 22.97
CA PRO A 323 -14.33 -15.20 23.97
C PRO A 323 -12.92 -15.36 23.39
N PHE A 324 -12.74 -16.26 22.40
CA PHE A 324 -11.45 -16.43 21.72
C PHE A 324 -11.06 -15.17 20.93
N MET A 325 -11.98 -14.61 20.16
CA MET A 325 -11.74 -13.37 19.42
C MET A 325 -11.46 -12.19 20.36
N ARG A 326 -12.15 -12.17 21.51
CA ARG A 326 -11.86 -11.18 22.56
C ARG A 326 -10.43 -11.27 23.09
N LEU A 327 -9.87 -12.49 23.23
CA LEU A 327 -8.47 -12.66 23.65
C LEU A 327 -7.50 -12.03 22.64
N ILE A 328 -7.78 -12.14 21.35
CA ILE A 328 -6.98 -11.47 20.30
C ILE A 328 -7.06 -9.96 20.45
N ALA A 329 -8.27 -9.40 20.64
CA ALA A 329 -8.47 -7.97 20.89
C ALA A 329 -7.81 -7.48 22.20
N MET A 330 -7.50 -8.39 23.13
CA MET A 330 -6.85 -8.11 24.41
C MET A 330 -5.32 -8.15 24.33
N ASP A 331 -4.72 -8.42 23.16
CA ASP A 331 -3.27 -8.36 23.00
C ASP A 331 -2.71 -7.04 23.55
N LYS A 332 -1.62 -7.13 24.30
CA LYS A 332 -1.07 -5.97 25.02
C LYS A 332 -0.58 -4.88 24.06
N THR A 333 0.00 -5.27 22.94
CA THR A 333 0.71 -4.35 22.03
C THR A 333 -0.19 -3.83 20.94
N PHE A 334 -0.97 -4.73 20.29
CA PHE A 334 -1.78 -4.40 19.12
C PHE A 334 -3.28 -4.60 19.33
N GLY A 335 -3.71 -5.15 20.45
CA GLY A 335 -5.13 -5.33 20.75
C GLY A 335 -5.79 -4.03 21.21
N THR A 336 -6.88 -3.64 20.58
CA THR A 336 -7.66 -2.44 20.94
C THR A 336 -8.16 -2.45 22.38
N LEU A 337 -8.61 -3.61 22.86
CA LEU A 337 -8.98 -3.81 24.28
C LEU A 337 -7.75 -3.86 25.18
N GLY A 338 -6.61 -4.32 24.68
CA GLY A 338 -5.34 -4.30 25.39
C GLY A 338 -4.89 -2.87 25.68
N TRP A 339 -5.04 -1.96 24.71
CA TRP A 339 -4.72 -0.55 24.92
C TRP A 339 -5.55 0.09 26.03
N LEU A 340 -6.85 -0.20 26.06
CA LEU A 340 -7.73 0.28 27.14
C LEU A 340 -7.33 -0.24 28.52
N LYS A 341 -7.04 -1.54 28.59
CA LYS A 341 -6.64 -2.21 29.84
C LYS A 341 -5.30 -1.70 30.39
N HIS A 342 -4.37 -1.35 29.50
CA HIS A 342 -3.03 -0.90 29.86
C HIS A 342 -2.87 0.63 29.80
N ASN A 343 -3.97 1.40 29.61
CA ASN A 343 -3.98 2.86 29.55
C ASN A 343 -3.00 3.42 28.50
N ASN A 344 -2.97 2.83 27.32
CA ASN A 344 -2.19 3.34 26.20
C ASN A 344 -2.95 4.49 25.52
N GLU A 345 -2.95 5.66 26.17
CA GLU A 345 -3.76 6.81 25.74
C GLU A 345 -3.37 7.31 24.36
N GLU A 346 -2.10 7.20 23.98
CA GLU A 346 -1.62 7.62 22.66
C GLU A 346 -2.27 6.79 21.54
N ARG A 347 -2.34 5.46 21.70
CA ARG A 347 -3.03 4.59 20.75
C ARG A 347 -4.54 4.76 20.81
N ILE A 348 -5.12 4.91 21.98
CA ILE A 348 -6.56 5.17 22.13
C ILE A 348 -6.91 6.44 21.36
N LYS A 349 -6.14 7.50 21.52
CA LYS A 349 -6.34 8.76 20.79
C LYS A 349 -6.17 8.60 19.29
N ALA A 350 -5.13 7.89 18.85
CA ALA A 350 -4.87 7.67 17.43
C ALA A 350 -5.99 6.90 16.73
N TYR A 351 -6.58 5.89 17.38
CA TYR A 351 -7.51 4.95 16.74
C TYR A 351 -8.99 5.15 17.09
N PHE A 352 -9.29 5.90 18.16
CA PHE A 352 -10.65 6.15 18.61
C PHE A 352 -10.96 7.64 18.82
N GLY A 353 -9.95 8.53 18.86
CA GLY A 353 -10.08 9.92 19.28
C GLY A 353 -10.00 10.07 20.78
N SER A 354 -10.90 9.44 21.51
CA SER A 354 -10.91 9.38 22.98
C SER A 354 -11.59 8.10 23.51
N ARG A 355 -11.54 7.90 24.81
CA ARG A 355 -12.31 6.82 25.46
C ARG A 355 -13.80 7.05 25.35
N GLU A 356 -14.23 8.30 25.49
CA GLU A 356 -15.63 8.74 25.39
C GLU A 356 -16.17 8.49 23.98
N GLU A 357 -15.41 8.84 22.94
CA GLU A 357 -15.76 8.56 21.54
C GLU A 357 -15.91 7.06 21.30
N ARG A 358 -14.98 6.24 21.82
CA ARG A 358 -15.10 4.79 21.75
C ARG A 358 -16.37 4.28 22.44
N GLU A 359 -16.69 4.78 23.63
CA GLU A 359 -17.92 4.36 24.33
C GLU A 359 -19.20 4.79 23.60
N SER A 360 -19.13 5.86 22.81
CA SER A 360 -20.22 6.35 21.99
C SER A 360 -20.44 5.58 20.68
N ILE A 361 -19.57 4.60 20.34
CA ILE A 361 -19.74 3.78 19.13
C ILE A 361 -21.12 3.14 19.15
N PRO A 362 -21.96 3.35 18.10
CA PRO A 362 -23.32 2.85 18.03
C PRO A 362 -23.39 1.31 18.02
N SER A 363 -24.62 0.80 18.16
CA SER A 363 -24.87 -0.63 18.05
C SER A 363 -24.61 -1.18 16.63
N TRP A 364 -24.52 -2.49 16.49
CA TRP A 364 -24.34 -3.16 15.21
C TRP A 364 -25.40 -2.78 14.17
N GLU A 365 -26.65 -2.57 14.59
CA GLU A 365 -27.76 -2.19 13.69
C GLU A 365 -27.45 -0.89 12.96
N VAL A 366 -26.85 0.07 13.65
CA VAL A 366 -26.45 1.36 13.08
C VAL A 366 -25.14 1.23 12.30
N MET A 367 -24.16 0.50 12.83
CA MET A 367 -22.83 0.42 12.22
C MET A 367 -22.80 -0.38 10.92
N ARG A 368 -23.71 -1.36 10.75
CA ARG A 368 -23.81 -2.15 9.51
C ARG A 368 -24.67 -1.51 8.43
N ASP A 369 -25.52 -0.51 8.77
CA ASP A 369 -26.27 0.27 7.77
C ASP A 369 -25.33 1.31 7.13
N ILE A 370 -24.54 0.84 6.17
CA ILE A 370 -23.50 1.65 5.51
C ILE A 370 -24.03 2.08 4.15
N LYS A 371 -24.15 3.40 3.95
CA LYS A 371 -24.49 4.02 2.68
C LYS A 371 -23.33 4.91 2.29
N LEU A 372 -22.59 4.52 1.28
CA LEU A 372 -21.45 5.26 0.77
C LEU A 372 -21.83 5.99 -0.50
N ALA A 373 -21.30 7.18 -0.69
CA ALA A 373 -21.41 7.90 -1.96
C ALA A 373 -20.75 7.08 -3.07
N GLY A 374 -21.41 7.03 -4.23
CA GLY A 374 -20.86 6.38 -5.41
C GLY A 374 -19.71 7.17 -6.04
N GLU A 375 -19.05 6.57 -7.04
CA GLU A 375 -17.94 7.20 -7.76
C GLU A 375 -18.33 8.54 -8.42
N ALA A 376 -19.55 8.65 -8.95
CA ALA A 376 -20.07 9.87 -9.56
C ALA A 376 -20.24 11.02 -8.56
N GLU A 377 -20.41 10.71 -7.28
CA GLU A 377 -20.58 11.65 -6.18
C GLU A 377 -19.28 11.86 -5.39
N ALA A 378 -18.17 11.24 -5.85
CA ALA A 378 -16.89 11.25 -5.15
C ALA A 378 -16.35 12.69 -5.02
N GLU A 379 -16.00 13.05 -3.81
CA GLU A 379 -15.27 14.29 -3.57
C GLU A 379 -13.82 14.12 -4.02
N ARG A 380 -13.43 14.86 -5.07
CA ARG A 380 -12.06 14.87 -5.58
C ARG A 380 -11.24 15.92 -4.84
N LEU A 381 -10.09 15.53 -4.35
CA LEU A 381 -9.15 16.47 -3.75
C LEU A 381 -8.49 17.33 -4.83
N SER A 382 -8.27 18.61 -4.49
CA SER A 382 -7.47 19.50 -5.33
C SER A 382 -5.98 19.18 -5.19
N HIS A 383 -5.25 19.18 -6.29
CA HIS A 383 -3.80 19.05 -6.26
C HIS A 383 -3.06 20.38 -6.33
N GLY A 384 -3.82 21.50 -6.41
CA GLY A 384 -3.29 22.86 -6.32
C GLY A 384 -2.72 23.40 -7.64
N TYR A 385 -3.04 22.77 -8.76
CA TYR A 385 -2.71 23.24 -10.11
C TYR A 385 -3.85 22.91 -11.08
N ASP A 386 -3.81 23.40 -12.29
CA ASP A 386 -4.82 23.09 -13.31
C ASP A 386 -4.60 21.70 -13.92
N GLU A 387 -5.30 20.71 -13.38
CA GLU A 387 -5.24 19.31 -13.81
C GLU A 387 -5.92 19.05 -15.18
N SER A 388 -6.59 20.04 -15.77
CA SER A 388 -7.14 19.94 -17.13
C SER A 388 -6.06 20.12 -18.21
N LYS A 389 -4.90 20.69 -17.86
CA LYS A 389 -3.76 20.82 -18.76
C LYS A 389 -3.15 19.45 -19.06
N PRO A 390 -2.82 19.15 -20.34
CA PRO A 390 -1.99 17.99 -20.67
C PRO A 390 -0.64 18.05 -19.94
N LEU A 391 -0.12 16.90 -19.47
CA LEU A 391 1.16 16.85 -18.76
C LEU A 391 2.32 17.50 -19.53
N ALA A 392 2.31 17.38 -20.87
CA ALA A 392 3.31 18.01 -21.75
C ALA A 392 3.23 19.54 -21.78
N GLU A 393 2.17 20.13 -21.23
CA GLU A 393 1.96 21.58 -21.20
C GLU A 393 2.23 22.22 -19.85
N LEU A 394 2.48 21.42 -18.82
CA LEU A 394 2.82 21.91 -17.49
C LEU A 394 4.14 22.67 -17.51
N ASP A 395 4.16 23.80 -16.81
CA ASP A 395 5.31 24.68 -16.73
C ASP A 395 5.62 25.11 -15.28
N ILE A 396 6.58 26.00 -15.12
CA ILE A 396 7.04 26.44 -13.79
C ILE A 396 5.92 27.13 -12.98
N GLU A 397 4.92 27.73 -13.65
CA GLU A 397 3.83 28.39 -12.94
C GLU A 397 2.88 27.36 -12.29
N ASP A 398 2.62 26.24 -12.96
CA ASP A 398 1.86 25.13 -12.36
C ASP A 398 2.61 24.56 -11.12
N MET A 399 3.93 24.52 -11.18
CA MET A 399 4.76 24.11 -10.05
C MET A 399 4.66 25.09 -8.87
N ARG A 400 4.64 26.39 -9.15
CA ARG A 400 4.46 27.43 -8.12
C ARG A 400 3.10 27.33 -7.46
N GLN A 401 2.03 27.17 -8.23
CA GLN A 401 0.68 26.99 -7.73
C GLN A 401 0.56 25.74 -6.85
N ALA A 402 1.08 24.61 -7.32
CA ALA A 402 1.08 23.37 -6.55
C ALA A 402 1.88 23.48 -5.23
N ALA A 403 3.00 24.20 -5.25
CA ALA A 403 3.81 24.44 -4.05
C ALA A 403 3.07 25.37 -3.05
N GLU A 404 2.47 26.45 -3.52
CA GLU A 404 1.70 27.38 -2.71
C GLU A 404 0.53 26.66 -2.03
N PHE A 405 -0.18 25.80 -2.76
CA PHE A 405 -1.27 24.98 -2.21
C PHE A 405 -0.79 23.98 -1.15
N ARG A 406 0.49 23.61 -1.17
CA ARG A 406 1.15 22.82 -0.12
C ARG A 406 1.76 23.66 1.01
N GLY A 407 1.43 24.97 1.03
CA GLY A 407 1.94 25.93 1.99
C GLY A 407 3.43 26.22 1.84
N GLY A 408 4.00 25.95 0.67
CA GLY A 408 5.42 26.12 0.38
C GLY A 408 5.68 26.96 -0.85
N LYS A 409 6.86 26.77 -1.46
CA LYS A 409 7.30 27.48 -2.66
C LYS A 409 8.06 26.55 -3.60
N CYS A 410 7.96 26.76 -4.90
CA CYS A 410 8.94 26.30 -5.87
C CYS A 410 10.02 27.38 -6.00
N LEU A 411 11.26 27.04 -5.67
CA LEU A 411 12.40 27.97 -5.66
C LEU A 411 13.14 27.98 -7.00
N SER A 412 12.92 27.00 -7.87
CA SER A 412 13.49 26.99 -9.21
C SER A 412 12.93 28.13 -10.05
N GLU A 413 13.79 28.80 -10.80
CA GLU A 413 13.41 29.95 -11.64
C GLU A 413 12.66 29.52 -12.91
N SER A 414 12.99 28.37 -13.47
CA SER A 414 12.44 27.85 -14.71
C SER A 414 12.44 26.32 -14.75
N MET A 415 11.65 25.75 -15.64
CA MET A 415 11.70 24.33 -16.03
C MET A 415 11.45 24.24 -17.55
N THR A 416 11.89 23.15 -18.14
CA THR A 416 11.46 22.82 -19.51
C THR A 416 9.99 22.40 -19.47
N LYS A 417 9.18 22.99 -20.34
CA LYS A 417 7.75 22.70 -20.41
C LYS A 417 7.50 21.19 -20.63
N GLY A 418 6.69 20.59 -19.78
CA GLY A 418 6.37 19.16 -19.81
C GLY A 418 7.46 18.22 -19.25
N ASP A 419 8.59 18.74 -18.80
CA ASP A 419 9.62 17.91 -18.15
C ASP A 419 9.23 17.63 -16.70
N LEU A 420 8.67 16.47 -16.49
CA LEU A 420 8.28 15.99 -15.15
C LEU A 420 9.37 15.20 -14.43
N ALA A 421 10.52 14.96 -15.07
CA ALA A 421 11.58 14.13 -14.53
C ALA A 421 12.70 14.92 -13.85
N THR A 422 13.04 16.10 -14.36
CA THR A 422 14.09 16.94 -13.80
C THR A 422 13.66 17.48 -12.43
N GLN A 423 14.51 17.27 -11.42
CA GLN A 423 14.23 17.75 -10.07
C GLN A 423 14.26 19.28 -10.01
N LEU A 424 13.27 19.85 -9.34
CA LEU A 424 13.18 21.25 -8.97
C LEU A 424 13.50 21.42 -7.47
N GLU A 425 13.91 22.61 -7.08
CA GLU A 425 14.11 22.98 -5.68
C GLU A 425 12.80 23.51 -5.10
N TRP A 426 12.43 22.98 -3.93
CA TRP A 426 11.18 23.31 -3.22
C TRP A 426 11.50 23.73 -1.78
N GLU A 427 10.58 24.53 -1.21
CA GLU A 427 10.58 24.86 0.21
C GLU A 427 9.20 24.52 0.80
N CYS A 428 9.16 23.78 1.91
CA CYS A 428 7.90 23.46 2.58
C CYS A 428 7.46 24.55 3.56
N CYS A 429 6.26 24.42 4.14
CA CYS A 429 5.69 25.36 5.11
C CYS A 429 6.48 25.52 6.42
N PHE A 430 7.46 24.67 6.69
CA PHE A 430 8.39 24.78 7.82
C PHE A 430 9.79 25.29 7.41
N GLY A 431 9.98 25.66 6.14
CA GLY A 431 11.22 26.18 5.61
C GLY A 431 12.27 25.12 5.24
N HIS A 432 11.92 23.83 5.25
CA HIS A 432 12.83 22.80 4.74
C HIS A 432 12.96 22.91 3.23
N ARG A 433 14.19 22.92 2.73
CA ARG A 433 14.49 22.91 1.30
C ARG A 433 14.83 21.50 0.86
N PHE A 434 14.27 21.10 -0.27
CA PHE A 434 14.45 19.75 -0.80
C PHE A 434 14.36 19.75 -2.33
N PHE A 435 14.92 18.72 -2.95
CA PHE A 435 14.80 18.47 -4.38
C PHE A 435 13.80 17.34 -4.64
N ALA A 436 12.94 17.55 -5.62
CA ALA A 436 11.98 16.55 -6.07
C ALA A 436 11.57 16.82 -7.51
N SER A 437 11.29 15.77 -8.27
CA SER A 437 10.74 15.90 -9.62
C SER A 437 9.26 16.32 -9.57
N PRO A 438 8.77 17.05 -10.58
CA PRO A 438 7.33 17.32 -10.73
C PRO A 438 6.49 16.03 -10.73
N ALA A 439 6.97 14.94 -11.32
CA ALA A 439 6.29 13.65 -11.30
C ALA A 439 6.05 13.15 -9.86
N LEU A 440 7.06 13.20 -9.00
CA LEU A 440 6.93 12.79 -7.60
C LEU A 440 5.93 13.66 -6.83
N VAL A 441 5.97 14.99 -7.06
CA VAL A 441 5.13 15.95 -6.33
C VAL A 441 3.68 15.92 -6.83
N LEU A 442 3.47 15.98 -8.14
CA LEU A 442 2.14 16.12 -8.73
C LEU A 442 1.44 14.78 -8.93
N LEU A 443 2.15 13.78 -9.50
CA LEU A 443 1.56 12.49 -9.84
C LEU A 443 1.66 11.48 -8.69
N GLY A 444 2.71 11.59 -7.88
CA GLY A 444 2.91 10.73 -6.71
C GLY A 444 2.25 11.25 -5.43
N GLY A 445 1.91 12.55 -5.35
CA GLY A 445 1.35 13.18 -4.15
C GLY A 445 2.35 13.34 -3.00
N HIS A 446 3.64 13.16 -3.28
CA HIS A 446 4.71 13.39 -2.30
C HIS A 446 4.99 14.88 -2.07
N TRP A 447 5.57 15.20 -0.93
CA TRP A 447 6.06 16.52 -0.60
C TRP A 447 7.38 16.43 0.17
N CYS A 448 7.63 17.29 1.12
CA CYS A 448 8.84 17.34 1.92
C CYS A 448 9.07 16.03 2.72
N ASP A 449 10.21 15.40 2.57
CA ASP A 449 10.58 14.16 3.26
C ASP A 449 11.09 14.38 4.71
N GLU A 450 11.42 15.61 5.05
CA GLU A 450 11.70 16.03 6.45
C GLU A 450 10.41 16.14 7.28
N CYS A 451 9.31 16.60 6.66
CA CYS A 451 8.02 16.73 7.31
C CYS A 451 7.30 15.39 7.44
N MET A 452 7.49 14.52 6.45
CA MET A 452 6.85 13.23 6.42
C MET A 452 7.86 12.10 6.62
N PRO A 453 7.67 11.32 7.61
CA PRO A 453 6.51 11.23 8.51
C PRO A 453 6.88 11.19 9.98
N ALA A 454 7.72 11.99 10.47
CA ALA A 454 8.04 11.86 11.87
C ALA A 454 8.35 13.21 12.51
N PRO A 455 7.80 13.43 13.64
CA PRO A 455 6.71 12.74 14.32
C PRO A 455 5.37 13.12 13.68
N TRP A 456 4.38 12.19 13.62
CA TRP A 456 3.04 12.53 13.15
C TRP A 456 2.46 13.69 13.95
N ARG A 457 2.40 14.89 13.35
CA ARG A 457 1.93 16.14 13.94
C ARG A 457 0.96 16.85 12.99
N PHE A 458 -0.01 16.12 12.54
CA PHE A 458 -0.90 16.55 11.47
C PHE A 458 -1.67 17.84 11.78
N ASP A 459 -2.12 18.06 13.03
CA ASP A 459 -2.78 19.32 13.40
C ASP A 459 -1.88 20.55 13.18
N GLU A 460 -0.59 20.42 13.44
CA GLU A 460 0.34 21.52 13.23
C GLU A 460 0.62 21.74 11.73
N GLU A 461 0.84 20.66 11.00
CA GLU A 461 1.19 20.72 9.59
C GLU A 461 0.01 21.24 8.74
N THR A 462 -1.19 20.77 9.00
CA THR A 462 -2.37 21.14 8.22
C THR A 462 -2.82 22.58 8.40
N LYS A 463 -2.45 23.23 9.50
CA LYS A 463 -2.64 24.70 9.65
C LYS A 463 -1.88 25.50 8.60
N ARG A 464 -0.85 24.95 7.99
CA ARG A 464 0.04 25.61 7.02
C ARG A 464 0.05 24.94 5.66
N ASN A 465 -0.53 23.75 5.53
CA ASN A 465 -0.53 22.95 4.33
C ASN A 465 -1.97 22.59 3.92
N PRO A 466 -2.63 23.42 3.09
CA PRO A 466 -3.99 23.17 2.62
C PRO A 466 -4.16 21.82 1.92
N PHE A 467 -3.14 21.34 1.21
CA PHE A 467 -3.17 20.07 0.52
C PHE A 467 -3.40 18.88 1.48
N LEU A 468 -2.69 18.85 2.62
CA LEU A 468 -2.93 17.86 3.67
C LEU A 468 -4.21 18.13 4.46
N ALA A 469 -4.56 19.41 4.65
CA ALA A 469 -5.75 19.81 5.39
C ALA A 469 -7.05 19.26 4.78
N GLN A 470 -7.12 19.11 3.45
CA GLN A 470 -8.27 18.51 2.78
C GLN A 470 -8.60 17.11 3.33
N VAL A 471 -7.60 16.37 3.78
CA VAL A 471 -7.77 15.03 4.36
C VAL A 471 -7.95 15.11 5.87
N TRP A 472 -6.96 15.62 6.57
CA TRP A 472 -6.94 15.61 8.04
C TRP A 472 -8.09 16.36 8.67
N SER A 473 -8.28 17.62 8.28
CA SER A 473 -9.28 18.48 8.90
C SER A 473 -10.71 17.99 8.64
N LYS A 474 -10.93 17.32 7.51
CA LYS A 474 -12.25 16.79 7.18
C LYS A 474 -12.58 15.52 7.95
N MET A 475 -11.60 14.64 8.11
CA MET A 475 -11.76 13.41 8.87
C MET A 475 -11.66 13.61 10.38
N ARG A 476 -11.07 14.72 10.81
CA ARG A 476 -10.93 15.11 12.22
C ARG A 476 -11.26 16.60 12.43
N PRO A 477 -12.57 16.96 12.36
CA PRO A 477 -12.99 18.37 12.45
C PRO A 477 -12.58 19.06 13.73
N GLN A 478 -12.42 18.30 14.82
CA GLN A 478 -11.97 18.79 16.12
C GLN A 478 -10.43 18.78 16.26
N GLY A 479 -9.73 18.31 15.24
CA GLY A 479 -8.31 18.04 15.33
C GLY A 479 -7.98 16.91 16.31
N ASP A 480 -6.74 16.87 16.78
CA ASP A 480 -6.28 15.96 17.82
C ASP A 480 -5.65 16.68 19.02
N GLY A 481 -5.86 18.01 19.12
CA GLY A 481 -5.32 18.85 20.16
C GLY A 481 -3.82 19.12 20.02
N GLY A 482 -3.29 19.05 18.80
CA GLY A 482 -1.87 19.28 18.50
C GLY A 482 -0.96 18.13 18.97
N GLN A 483 -1.50 16.94 19.10
CA GLN A 483 -0.76 15.76 19.51
C GLN A 483 0.35 15.44 18.50
N THR A 484 1.51 15.10 19.02
CA THR A 484 2.60 14.47 18.29
C THR A 484 2.64 13.00 18.67
N TYR A 485 2.65 12.11 17.67
CA TYR A 485 2.64 10.67 17.90
C TYR A 485 3.99 10.05 17.53
N GLY A 486 4.40 9.06 18.31
CA GLY A 486 5.67 8.38 18.10
C GLY A 486 6.87 9.22 18.53
N THR A 487 7.88 8.54 19.00
CA THR A 487 9.15 9.17 19.43
C THR A 487 10.27 9.00 18.41
N ALA A 488 10.03 8.21 17.37
CA ALA A 488 11.06 7.86 16.42
C ALA A 488 11.27 8.97 15.39
N THR A 489 12.45 9.53 15.37
CA THR A 489 12.91 10.46 14.33
C THR A 489 13.36 9.70 13.08
N PRO A 490 13.46 10.34 11.90
CA PRO A 490 14.07 9.73 10.72
C PRO A 490 15.48 9.16 10.99
N GLU A 491 16.20 9.74 11.94
CA GLU A 491 17.53 9.30 12.34
C GLU A 491 17.54 7.98 13.11
N ASP A 492 16.47 7.65 13.81
CA ASP A 492 16.31 6.38 14.51
C ASP A 492 16.18 5.18 13.56
N TYR A 493 15.99 5.46 12.27
CA TYR A 493 15.76 4.46 11.22
C TYR A 493 16.83 4.44 10.12
N LYS A 494 17.88 5.30 10.25
CA LYS A 494 19.07 5.31 9.37
C LYS A 494 20.00 4.14 9.60
#